data_9a614d6c9879e80e9eee06e956bdee3d
#
_entry.id   9a614d6c9879e80e9eee06e956bdee3d
#
_cell.length_a   1.000
_cell.length_b   1.000
_cell.length_c   1.000
_cell.angle_alpha   90.00
_cell.angle_beta   90.00
_cell.angle_gamma   90.00
#
_symmetry.space_group_name_H-M   'P 1'
#
loop_
_entity.id
_entity.type
_entity.pdbx_description
1 polymer ?
#
loop_
_entity_poly.entity_id
_entity_poly.type
_entity_poly.pdbx_seq_one_letter_code
_entity_poly.pdbx_strand_id
1 'polypeptide(L)'
;MRVGIQGWGSEGDLRPLVALAARLRRSGHSASLVVTPVDGKDYRPLCDALGISLTTVPDRVEITVQQIAQEAKSANPTKLITKVLALTFDPYVEPMYDAARDLCARSDVVVAGPSCWTLKAASLATRTPHAIIDYVPGVVPSRLIPPDFLPPWRWLARPGWALLSVLMDMAFAATPRRFFAAKGLPRIRHVIPDVVFSDHLNLHAASPSFWPPAPDWAETHCVCGELAMPDDAEPWALSSALRSFLNEGPPPVLLSLGSWEHIVQDRGLDLLLASARASGLRAIVQTKRSDVEVRQGETFILPWAPHRRLAPMCCAVVHHGGAGTTHMALRAGKPALVLPFILEQRMWAKRLARCGAGRWLSFWKATPERVGALMREVVSSVALRERAERMASSMVNEDGAGVAVRRLEVLAAASTASPDSKPRPTTSMGERRS
;
A
#
# COMPACT_ATOMS: atom_id res chain seq x y z
N MET A 1 5.85 -15.43 19.22
CA MET A 1 5.94 -13.97 19.55
C MET A 1 4.60 -13.29 19.45
N ARG A 2 4.44 -12.16 20.13
CA ARG A 2 3.29 -11.27 20.06
C ARG A 2 3.70 -10.07 19.19
N VAL A 3 2.98 -9.84 18.11
CA VAL A 3 3.29 -8.76 17.15
C VAL A 3 2.16 -7.73 17.18
N GLY A 4 2.52 -6.48 17.48
CA GLY A 4 1.61 -5.35 17.39
C GLY A 4 1.80 -4.63 16.05
N ILE A 5 0.71 -4.30 15.36
CA ILE A 5 0.77 -3.62 14.06
C ILE A 5 -0.10 -2.37 14.13
N GLN A 6 0.43 -1.21 13.73
CA GLN A 6 -0.37 0.01 13.58
C GLN A 6 -0.43 0.44 12.12
N GLY A 7 -1.64 0.78 11.65
CA GLY A 7 -1.90 1.26 10.30
C GLY A 7 -2.81 2.48 10.27
N TRP A 8 -2.57 3.36 9.30
CA TRP A 8 -3.40 4.51 8.96
C TRP A 8 -3.54 4.56 7.44
N GLY A 9 -4.72 4.93 6.96
CA GLY A 9 -4.92 5.11 5.53
C GLY A 9 -6.18 4.42 4.99
N SER A 10 -6.19 4.22 3.70
CA SER A 10 -7.27 3.57 2.96
C SER A 10 -7.04 2.06 2.82
N GLU A 11 -7.93 1.39 2.11
CA GLU A 11 -7.85 -0.05 1.83
C GLU A 11 -6.48 -0.47 1.26
N GLY A 12 -5.87 0.38 0.40
CA GLY A 12 -4.53 0.10 -0.15
C GLY A 12 -3.42 0.06 0.89
N ASP A 13 -3.57 0.83 1.98
CA ASP A 13 -2.60 0.93 3.07
C ASP A 13 -2.82 -0.15 4.13
N LEU A 14 -4.07 -0.48 4.43
CA LEU A 14 -4.44 -1.35 5.54
C LEU A 14 -4.48 -2.83 5.17
N ARG A 15 -4.93 -3.20 3.96
CA ARG A 15 -4.99 -4.62 3.54
C ARG A 15 -3.66 -5.36 3.61
N PRO A 16 -2.52 -4.77 3.22
CA PRO A 16 -1.22 -5.45 3.38
C PRO A 16 -0.85 -5.73 4.85
N LEU A 17 -1.28 -4.86 5.78
CA LEU A 17 -1.07 -5.06 7.22
C LEU A 17 -1.94 -6.19 7.75
N VAL A 18 -3.20 -6.28 7.31
CA VAL A 18 -4.08 -7.42 7.61
C VAL A 18 -3.49 -8.72 7.04
N ALA A 19 -2.94 -8.69 5.82
CA ALA A 19 -2.27 -9.84 5.21
C ALA A 19 -1.07 -10.32 6.03
N LEU A 20 -0.24 -9.40 6.51
CA LEU A 20 0.87 -9.72 7.43
C LEU A 20 0.35 -10.32 8.74
N ALA A 21 -0.67 -9.72 9.35
CA ALA A 21 -1.28 -10.23 10.58
C ALA A 21 -1.84 -11.65 10.40
N ALA A 22 -2.53 -11.91 9.27
CA ALA A 22 -3.02 -13.25 8.93
C ALA A 22 -1.88 -14.26 8.76
N ARG A 23 -0.78 -13.88 8.12
CA ARG A 23 0.40 -14.74 7.97
C ARG A 23 1.05 -15.03 9.32
N LEU A 24 1.20 -14.04 10.20
CA LEU A 24 1.69 -14.21 11.56
C LEU A 24 0.85 -15.24 12.33
N ARG A 25 -0.47 -15.12 12.27
CA ARG A 25 -1.41 -16.07 12.89
C ARG A 25 -1.21 -17.50 12.35
N ARG A 26 -1.11 -17.66 11.03
CA ARG A 26 -0.86 -18.96 10.38
C ARG A 26 0.52 -19.55 10.74
N SER A 27 1.49 -18.71 11.10
CA SER A 27 2.83 -19.11 11.57
C SER A 27 2.89 -19.36 13.09
N GLY A 28 1.74 -19.38 13.79
CA GLY A 28 1.68 -19.67 15.24
C GLY A 28 1.99 -18.49 16.14
N HIS A 29 1.98 -17.26 15.61
CA HIS A 29 2.19 -16.04 16.38
C HIS A 29 0.88 -15.36 16.76
N SER A 30 0.89 -14.48 17.78
CA SER A 30 -0.22 -13.59 18.06
C SER A 30 -0.06 -12.28 17.30
N ALA A 31 -1.13 -11.80 16.68
CA ALA A 31 -1.16 -10.52 15.97
C ALA A 31 -2.28 -9.63 16.54
N SER A 32 -1.94 -8.39 16.87
CA SER A 32 -2.88 -7.33 17.27
C SER A 32 -2.72 -6.15 16.33
N LEU A 33 -3.84 -5.69 15.78
CA LEU A 33 -3.88 -4.61 14.79
C LEU A 33 -4.59 -3.38 15.38
N VAL A 34 -3.96 -2.22 15.28
CA VAL A 34 -4.55 -0.90 15.58
C VAL A 34 -4.64 -0.13 14.27
N VAL A 35 -5.84 0.28 13.86
CA VAL A 35 -6.04 0.96 12.58
C VAL A 35 -6.77 2.28 12.71
N THR A 36 -6.47 3.20 11.81
CA THR A 36 -7.18 4.45 11.56
C THR A 36 -7.64 4.47 10.09
N PRO A 37 -8.81 3.87 9.78
CA PRO A 37 -9.30 3.78 8.40
C PRO A 37 -9.88 5.13 7.97
N VAL A 38 -9.36 5.71 6.87
CA VAL A 38 -9.83 7.00 6.34
C VAL A 38 -10.88 6.86 5.23
N ASP A 39 -11.15 5.64 4.79
CA ASP A 39 -12.14 5.30 3.77
C ASP A 39 -13.49 4.82 4.35
N GLY A 40 -13.63 4.83 5.68
CA GLY A 40 -14.83 4.41 6.39
C GLY A 40 -15.10 2.91 6.34
N LYS A 41 -14.18 2.10 5.83
CA LYS A 41 -14.33 0.63 5.76
C LYS A 41 -14.21 0.02 7.16
N ASP A 42 -15.15 -0.87 7.50
CA ASP A 42 -15.06 -1.70 8.70
C ASP A 42 -14.23 -2.96 8.41
N TYR A 43 -13.11 -3.10 9.11
CA TYR A 43 -12.21 -4.25 9.00
C TYR A 43 -12.51 -5.35 10.04
N ARG A 44 -13.45 -5.13 10.97
CA ARG A 44 -13.79 -6.10 12.03
C ARG A 44 -14.20 -7.46 11.46
N PRO A 45 -15.14 -7.56 10.51
CA PRO A 45 -15.56 -8.87 10.01
C PRO A 45 -14.41 -9.66 9.37
N LEU A 46 -13.50 -8.96 8.66
CA LEU A 46 -12.33 -9.59 8.05
C LEU A 46 -11.31 -10.04 9.10
N CYS A 47 -11.04 -9.20 10.10
CA CYS A 47 -10.08 -9.52 11.16
C CYS A 47 -10.59 -10.66 12.05
N ASP A 48 -11.88 -10.68 12.39
CA ASP A 48 -12.52 -11.74 13.18
C ASP A 48 -12.43 -13.08 12.46
N ALA A 49 -12.73 -13.12 11.15
CA ALA A 49 -12.61 -14.33 10.33
C ALA A 49 -11.17 -14.88 10.27
N LEU A 50 -10.18 -14.00 10.42
CA LEU A 50 -8.74 -14.34 10.41
C LEU A 50 -8.14 -14.54 11.81
N GLY A 51 -8.94 -14.39 12.88
CA GLY A 51 -8.50 -14.48 14.27
C GLY A 51 -7.51 -13.39 14.68
N ILE A 52 -7.66 -12.18 14.12
CA ILE A 52 -6.80 -11.02 14.37
C ILE A 52 -7.51 -10.08 15.35
N SER A 53 -6.86 -9.73 16.47
CA SER A 53 -7.36 -8.71 17.39
C SER A 53 -7.27 -7.33 16.74
N LEU A 54 -8.40 -6.64 16.58
CA LEU A 54 -8.49 -5.33 15.96
C LEU A 54 -8.95 -4.26 16.96
N THR A 55 -8.27 -3.13 16.94
CA THR A 55 -8.71 -1.87 17.58
C THR A 55 -8.75 -0.77 16.54
N THR A 56 -9.85 -0.04 16.44
CA THR A 56 -9.98 1.12 15.54
C THR A 56 -9.81 2.41 16.35
N VAL A 57 -9.00 3.35 15.87
CA VAL A 57 -8.70 4.62 16.56
C VAL A 57 -8.67 5.77 15.55
N PRO A 58 -9.54 6.76 15.68
CA PRO A 58 -10.74 6.75 16.50
C PRO A 58 -11.77 5.74 15.97
N ASP A 59 -12.84 5.50 16.72
CA ASP A 59 -13.91 4.58 16.27
C ASP A 59 -14.50 4.98 14.92
N ARG A 60 -14.49 6.27 14.61
CA ARG A 60 -14.91 6.82 13.31
C ARG A 60 -14.09 8.08 12.97
N VAL A 61 -13.49 8.09 11.78
CA VAL A 61 -12.86 9.29 11.21
C VAL A 61 -13.96 10.14 10.56
N GLU A 62 -14.14 11.36 11.07
CA GLU A 62 -15.21 12.30 10.64
C GLU A 62 -14.87 13.05 9.34
N ILE A 63 -14.20 12.43 8.41
CA ILE A 63 -13.87 13.09 7.14
C ILE A 63 -14.82 12.67 6.07
N THR A 64 -15.43 13.65 5.42
CA THR A 64 -16.22 13.38 4.24
C THR A 64 -15.31 13.19 3.03
N VAL A 65 -15.59 12.16 2.26
CA VAL A 65 -14.99 11.92 0.93
C VAL A 65 -15.05 13.20 0.07
N GLN A 66 -16.07 14.05 0.30
CA GLN A 66 -16.25 15.33 -0.38
C GLN A 66 -15.17 16.35 -0.05
N GLN A 67 -14.70 16.43 1.21
CA GLN A 67 -13.61 17.33 1.61
C GLN A 67 -12.29 16.92 0.94
N ILE A 68 -11.96 15.65 0.96
CA ILE A 68 -10.77 15.14 0.27
C ILE A 68 -10.87 15.40 -1.24
N ALA A 69 -12.05 15.21 -1.84
CA ALA A 69 -12.27 15.45 -3.26
C ALA A 69 -12.15 16.92 -3.67
N GLN A 70 -12.61 17.84 -2.83
CA GLN A 70 -12.44 19.28 -3.05
C GLN A 70 -10.97 19.68 -3.06
N GLU A 71 -10.17 19.06 -2.19
CA GLU A 71 -8.74 19.29 -2.11
C GLU A 71 -7.95 18.67 -3.27
N ALA A 72 -8.40 17.56 -3.80
CA ALA A 72 -7.81 16.89 -4.99
C ALA A 72 -7.88 17.75 -6.26
N LYS A 73 -8.74 18.77 -6.30
CA LYS A 73 -8.79 19.75 -7.41
C LYS A 73 -7.54 20.65 -7.47
N SER A 74 -6.70 20.67 -6.42
CA SER A 74 -5.42 21.34 -6.44
C SER A 74 -4.42 20.57 -7.31
N ALA A 75 -3.87 21.22 -8.31
CA ALA A 75 -2.88 20.64 -9.24
C ALA A 75 -1.51 20.31 -8.60
N ASN A 76 -1.31 20.64 -7.32
CA ASN A 76 -0.04 20.44 -6.61
C ASN A 76 -0.13 19.18 -5.70
N PRO A 77 0.53 18.07 -6.06
CA PRO A 77 0.47 16.81 -5.30
C PRO A 77 0.95 16.94 -3.85
N THR A 78 1.96 17.78 -3.59
CA THR A 78 2.49 18.00 -2.24
C THR A 78 1.46 18.70 -1.35
N LYS A 79 0.79 19.74 -1.88
CA LYS A 79 -0.28 20.42 -1.14
C LYS A 79 -1.46 19.51 -0.86
N LEU A 80 -1.79 18.62 -1.80
CA LEU A 80 -2.84 17.62 -1.60
C LEU A 80 -2.48 16.69 -0.44
N ILE A 81 -1.29 16.09 -0.47
CA ILE A 81 -0.86 15.14 0.57
C ILE A 81 -0.78 15.83 1.94
N THR A 82 -0.17 17.02 2.05
CA THR A 82 -0.09 17.73 3.34
C THR A 82 -1.48 18.06 3.89
N LYS A 83 -2.44 18.38 3.03
CA LYS A 83 -3.80 18.68 3.44
C LYS A 83 -4.61 17.44 3.82
N VAL A 84 -4.43 16.33 3.11
CA VAL A 84 -4.96 15.02 3.51
C VAL A 84 -4.44 14.66 4.90
N LEU A 85 -3.13 14.76 5.16
CA LEU A 85 -2.56 14.51 6.48
C LEU A 85 -3.12 15.43 7.56
N ALA A 86 -3.23 16.72 7.28
CA ALA A 86 -3.79 17.70 8.21
C ALA A 86 -5.25 17.40 8.60
N LEU A 87 -6.03 16.77 7.72
CA LEU A 87 -7.43 16.44 7.97
C LEU A 87 -7.63 15.03 8.55
N THR A 88 -6.78 14.06 8.18
CA THR A 88 -7.04 12.65 8.46
C THR A 88 -6.02 12.00 9.40
N PHE A 89 -4.89 12.64 9.63
CA PHE A 89 -3.82 12.14 10.50
C PHE A 89 -3.59 13.06 11.71
N ASP A 90 -3.32 14.34 11.47
CA ASP A 90 -2.92 15.28 12.53
C ASP A 90 -3.92 15.39 13.71
N PRO A 91 -5.26 15.38 13.50
CA PRO A 91 -6.21 15.41 14.60
C PRO A 91 -6.18 14.18 15.49
N TYR A 92 -5.68 13.05 14.99
CA TYR A 92 -5.69 11.76 15.66
C TYR A 92 -4.33 11.31 16.19
N VAL A 93 -3.31 12.17 16.12
CA VAL A 93 -1.93 11.83 16.53
C VAL A 93 -1.87 11.38 17.99
N GLU A 94 -2.51 12.10 18.92
CA GLU A 94 -2.50 11.71 20.34
C GLU A 94 -3.22 10.38 20.60
N PRO A 95 -4.48 10.16 20.20
CA PRO A 95 -5.12 8.87 20.39
C PRO A 95 -4.42 7.71 19.66
N MET A 96 -3.83 7.94 18.49
CA MET A 96 -3.02 6.94 17.79
C MET A 96 -1.75 6.58 18.58
N TYR A 97 -1.10 7.58 19.20
CA TYR A 97 0.08 7.36 20.05
C TYR A 97 -0.25 6.59 21.31
N ASP A 98 -1.34 6.94 21.99
CA ASP A 98 -1.77 6.23 23.22
C ASP A 98 -2.11 4.77 22.92
N ALA A 99 -2.86 4.51 21.86
CA ALA A 99 -3.11 3.14 21.38
C ALA A 99 -1.83 2.41 20.98
N ALA A 100 -0.87 3.11 20.39
CA ALA A 100 0.44 2.56 20.05
C ALA A 100 1.27 2.19 21.29
N ARG A 101 1.21 2.99 22.37
CA ARG A 101 1.86 2.66 23.65
C ARG A 101 1.27 1.40 24.28
N ASP A 102 -0.06 1.28 24.28
CA ASP A 102 -0.73 0.08 24.76
C ASP A 102 -0.37 -1.15 23.93
N LEU A 103 -0.24 -0.96 22.59
CA LEU A 103 0.20 -2.00 21.69
C LEU A 103 1.64 -2.45 22.00
N CYS A 104 2.56 -1.50 22.22
CA CYS A 104 3.95 -1.77 22.61
C CYS A 104 4.05 -2.54 23.92
N ALA A 105 3.23 -2.18 24.93
CA ALA A 105 3.27 -2.81 26.26
C ALA A 105 2.93 -4.31 26.23
N ARG A 106 2.12 -4.75 25.25
CA ARG A 106 1.67 -6.15 25.11
C ARG A 106 2.32 -6.91 23.95
N SER A 107 3.30 -6.32 23.28
CA SER A 107 3.97 -6.92 22.12
C SER A 107 5.45 -7.17 22.35
N ASP A 108 5.99 -8.21 21.73
CA ASP A 108 7.43 -8.52 21.73
C ASP A 108 8.15 -7.69 20.63
N VAL A 109 7.46 -7.38 19.55
CA VAL A 109 7.89 -6.52 18.43
C VAL A 109 6.69 -5.78 17.87
N VAL A 110 6.88 -4.56 17.38
CA VAL A 110 5.82 -3.78 16.75
C VAL A 110 6.17 -3.39 15.33
N VAL A 111 5.15 -3.22 14.49
CA VAL A 111 5.29 -2.95 13.07
C VAL A 111 4.43 -1.72 12.71
N ALA A 112 5.08 -0.65 12.25
CA ALA A 112 4.39 0.53 11.75
C ALA A 112 4.11 0.39 10.26
N GLY A 113 2.86 0.62 9.85
CA GLY A 113 2.50 0.88 8.45
C GLY A 113 3.05 2.22 7.95
N PRO A 114 2.91 2.52 6.68
CA PRO A 114 3.32 3.80 6.11
C PRO A 114 2.73 4.97 6.88
N SER A 115 3.52 6.01 7.10
CA SER A 115 3.14 7.24 7.84
C SER A 115 2.83 7.06 9.34
N CYS A 116 2.78 5.85 9.89
CA CYS A 116 2.47 5.60 11.32
C CYS A 116 3.67 5.87 12.25
N TRP A 117 4.27 7.06 12.16
CA TRP A 117 5.36 7.46 13.05
C TRP A 117 4.95 7.55 14.53
N THR A 118 3.64 7.57 14.82
CA THR A 118 3.11 7.46 16.19
C THR A 118 3.52 6.15 16.87
N LEU A 119 3.54 5.05 16.14
CA LEU A 119 4.07 3.78 16.65
C LEU A 119 5.58 3.82 16.87
N LYS A 120 6.34 4.45 15.95
CA LYS A 120 7.78 4.65 16.16
C LYS A 120 8.03 5.47 17.42
N ALA A 121 7.28 6.56 17.64
CA ALA A 121 7.38 7.38 18.86
C ALA A 121 7.07 6.55 20.11
N ALA A 122 6.00 5.74 20.11
CA ALA A 122 5.64 4.85 21.21
C ALA A 122 6.71 3.79 21.46
N SER A 123 7.26 3.18 20.42
CA SER A 123 8.33 2.17 20.53
C SER A 123 9.59 2.72 21.15
N LEU A 124 9.98 3.95 20.79
CA LEU A 124 11.12 4.65 21.41
C LEU A 124 10.87 4.93 22.89
N ALA A 125 9.66 5.40 23.24
CA ALA A 125 9.30 5.66 24.64
C ALA A 125 9.26 4.40 25.51
N THR A 126 8.90 3.25 24.93
CA THR A 126 8.74 1.98 25.65
C THR A 126 9.92 1.03 25.47
N ARG A 127 10.91 1.39 24.62
CA ARG A 127 12.03 0.54 24.23
C ARG A 127 11.59 -0.79 23.62
N THR A 128 10.47 -0.78 22.87
CA THR A 128 9.98 -1.97 22.18
C THR A 128 10.61 -2.03 20.78
N PRO A 129 11.17 -3.17 20.35
CA PRO A 129 11.73 -3.29 19.00
C PRO A 129 10.68 -2.99 17.94
N HIS A 130 11.02 -2.20 16.92
CA HIS A 130 10.06 -1.84 15.88
C HIS A 130 10.60 -2.05 14.48
N ALA A 131 9.72 -2.50 13.61
CA ALA A 131 9.92 -2.51 12.16
C ALA A 131 8.97 -1.50 11.49
N ILE A 132 9.33 -1.08 10.29
CA ILE A 132 8.45 -0.28 9.43
C ILE A 132 8.14 -1.08 8.17
N ILE A 133 6.88 -1.04 7.72
CA ILE A 133 6.48 -1.47 6.39
C ILE A 133 6.34 -0.25 5.51
N ASP A 134 6.94 -0.32 4.32
CA ASP A 134 6.83 0.66 3.27
C ASP A 134 6.39 -0.01 1.97
N TYR A 135 5.56 0.69 1.20
CA TYR A 135 5.04 0.19 -0.08
C TYR A 135 5.79 0.77 -1.28
N VAL A 136 6.76 1.65 -1.07
CA VAL A 136 7.48 2.33 -2.16
C VAL A 136 8.99 2.27 -1.94
N PRO A 137 9.67 1.18 -2.36
CA PRO A 137 11.13 1.06 -2.19
C PRO A 137 11.92 2.22 -2.79
N GLY A 138 11.33 2.95 -3.73
CA GLY A 138 11.94 4.12 -4.39
C GLY A 138 12.16 5.34 -3.51
N VAL A 139 11.76 5.33 -2.23
CA VAL A 139 12.04 6.41 -1.26
C VAL A 139 13.28 6.14 -0.41
N VAL A 140 13.89 4.95 -0.52
CA VAL A 140 15.13 4.61 0.19
C VAL A 140 16.32 5.28 -0.48
N PRO A 141 17.10 6.11 0.23
CA PRO A 141 18.26 6.79 -0.33
C PRO A 141 19.34 5.79 -0.81
N SER A 142 19.97 6.13 -1.94
CA SER A 142 21.08 5.36 -2.52
C SER A 142 22.17 6.31 -3.01
N ARG A 143 23.43 5.90 -2.89
CA ARG A 143 24.57 6.61 -3.47
C ARG A 143 24.77 6.29 -4.96
N LEU A 144 24.07 5.28 -5.45
CA LEU A 144 24.21 4.73 -6.80
C LEU A 144 23.03 5.08 -7.69
N ILE A 145 21.83 5.16 -7.12
CA ILE A 145 20.57 5.34 -7.83
C ILE A 145 19.95 6.67 -7.40
N PRO A 146 19.77 7.64 -8.31
CA PRO A 146 19.12 8.90 -7.99
C PRO A 146 17.60 8.71 -7.76
N PRO A 147 16.93 9.66 -7.06
CA PRO A 147 15.49 9.68 -6.96
C PRO A 147 14.80 9.67 -8.33
N ASP A 148 13.64 9.06 -8.42
CA ASP A 148 12.90 8.80 -9.69
C ASP A 148 12.48 10.05 -10.50
N PHE A 149 12.54 11.24 -9.89
CA PHE A 149 12.26 12.50 -10.61
C PHE A 149 13.47 13.05 -11.38
N LEU A 150 14.67 12.48 -11.16
CA LEU A 150 15.91 12.82 -11.84
C LEU A 150 16.25 11.80 -12.94
N PRO A 151 17.09 12.18 -13.92
CA PRO A 151 17.69 11.23 -14.84
C PRO A 151 18.50 10.15 -14.10
N PRO A 152 18.65 8.93 -14.64
CA PRO A 152 19.30 7.81 -13.95
C PRO A 152 20.84 7.90 -13.98
N TRP A 153 21.39 9.09 -13.87
CA TRP A 153 22.82 9.32 -13.82
C TRP A 153 23.35 9.25 -12.38
N ARG A 154 24.29 8.35 -12.14
CA ARG A 154 24.84 8.07 -10.81
C ARG A 154 25.33 9.31 -10.06
N TRP A 155 25.91 10.27 -10.75
CA TRP A 155 26.41 11.52 -10.13
C TRP A 155 25.29 12.40 -9.56
N LEU A 156 24.04 12.22 -10.01
CA LEU A 156 22.87 12.89 -9.47
C LEU A 156 22.32 12.22 -8.20
N ALA A 157 22.78 11.03 -7.83
CA ALA A 157 22.23 10.31 -6.69
C ALA A 157 22.37 11.09 -5.39
N ARG A 158 23.58 11.44 -4.98
CA ARG A 158 23.82 12.17 -3.74
C ARG A 158 23.11 13.53 -3.68
N PRO A 159 23.31 14.45 -4.65
CA PRO A 159 22.63 15.75 -4.60
C PRO A 159 21.11 15.63 -4.73
N GLY A 160 20.58 14.66 -5.49
CA GLY A 160 19.16 14.43 -5.63
C GLY A 160 18.50 13.95 -4.33
N TRP A 161 19.14 13.04 -3.60
CA TRP A 161 18.66 12.59 -2.29
C TRP A 161 18.78 13.68 -1.23
N ALA A 162 19.82 14.49 -1.25
CA ALA A 162 19.94 15.66 -0.36
C ALA A 162 18.83 16.67 -0.62
N LEU A 163 18.53 16.98 -1.88
CA LEU A 163 17.42 17.85 -2.26
C LEU A 163 16.06 17.26 -1.80
N LEU A 164 15.84 15.95 -2.04
CA LEU A 164 14.60 15.30 -1.62
C LEU A 164 14.44 15.34 -0.10
N SER A 165 15.51 15.10 0.67
CA SER A 165 15.49 15.20 2.13
C SER A 165 15.04 16.59 2.60
N VAL A 166 15.59 17.65 2.02
CA VAL A 166 15.20 19.03 2.33
C VAL A 166 13.72 19.29 2.01
N LEU A 167 13.26 18.85 0.85
CA LEU A 167 11.86 18.99 0.44
C LEU A 167 10.90 18.23 1.38
N MET A 168 11.28 17.02 1.78
CA MET A 168 10.52 16.21 2.74
C MET A 168 10.49 16.86 4.12
N ASP A 169 11.62 17.41 4.58
CA ASP A 169 11.70 18.13 5.85
C ASP A 169 10.80 19.38 5.84
N MET A 170 10.81 20.15 4.77
CA MET A 170 9.95 21.34 4.63
C MET A 170 8.46 20.98 4.63
N ALA A 171 8.11 19.85 4.01
CA ALA A 171 6.72 19.46 3.84
C ALA A 171 6.14 18.73 5.07
N PHE A 172 6.94 17.91 5.77
CA PHE A 172 6.42 16.90 6.70
C PHE A 172 7.06 16.90 8.09
N ALA A 173 8.10 17.72 8.37
CA ALA A 173 8.81 17.64 9.63
C ALA A 173 8.11 18.36 10.79
N ALA A 174 7.21 19.31 10.54
CA ALA A 174 6.70 20.22 11.57
C ALA A 174 5.93 19.48 12.68
N THR A 175 4.96 18.65 12.32
CA THR A 175 4.12 17.91 13.27
C THR A 175 4.94 16.88 14.06
N PRO A 176 5.73 15.96 13.46
CA PRO A 176 6.51 15.01 14.22
C PRO A 176 7.59 15.68 15.08
N ARG A 177 8.25 16.75 14.65
CA ARG A 177 9.22 17.49 15.48
C ARG A 177 8.59 18.04 16.76
N ARG A 178 7.42 18.70 16.65
CA ARG A 178 6.70 19.22 17.82
C ARG A 178 6.28 18.10 18.76
N PHE A 179 5.75 17.01 18.20
CA PHE A 179 5.27 15.88 18.97
C PHE A 179 6.40 15.18 19.73
N PHE A 180 7.51 14.86 19.04
CA PHE A 180 8.66 14.20 19.67
C PHE A 180 9.26 15.07 20.78
N ALA A 181 9.37 16.39 20.56
CA ALA A 181 9.83 17.33 21.59
C ALA A 181 8.89 17.36 22.80
N ALA A 182 7.57 17.41 22.60
CA ALA A 182 6.57 17.40 23.67
C ALA A 182 6.58 16.10 24.49
N LYS A 183 6.95 14.95 23.87
CA LYS A 183 7.06 13.66 24.56
C LYS A 183 8.47 13.36 25.10
N GLY A 184 9.42 14.30 25.00
CA GLY A 184 10.80 14.08 25.46
C GLY A 184 11.56 13.01 24.66
N LEU A 185 11.17 12.77 23.41
CA LEU A 185 11.76 11.78 22.53
C LEU A 185 12.98 12.35 21.75
N PRO A 186 13.82 11.51 21.13
CA PRO A 186 14.95 11.95 20.36
C PRO A 186 14.59 12.97 19.28
N ARG A 187 15.44 13.97 19.09
CA ARG A 187 15.22 15.06 18.13
C ARG A 187 15.19 14.54 16.70
N ILE A 188 14.14 14.84 15.96
CA ILE A 188 14.04 14.59 14.51
C ILE A 188 14.89 15.63 13.77
N ARG A 189 15.93 15.15 13.09
CA ARG A 189 16.81 15.95 12.21
C ARG A 189 16.24 15.98 10.81
N HIS A 190 15.97 14.78 10.24
CA HIS A 190 15.47 14.60 8.89
C HIS A 190 14.30 13.61 8.88
N VAL A 191 13.28 13.92 8.09
CA VAL A 191 12.06 13.09 7.99
C VAL A 191 12.38 11.69 7.47
N ILE A 192 13.21 11.58 6.42
CA ILE A 192 13.48 10.28 5.79
C ILE A 192 14.09 9.29 6.78
N PRO A 193 15.25 9.52 7.41
CA PRO A 193 15.81 8.55 8.35
C PRO A 193 15.07 8.49 9.68
N ASP A 194 14.62 9.63 10.22
CA ASP A 194 14.18 9.66 11.61
C ASP A 194 12.67 9.37 11.78
N VAL A 195 11.87 9.52 10.70
CA VAL A 195 10.41 9.36 10.73
C VAL A 195 9.95 8.21 9.83
N VAL A 196 10.45 8.15 8.59
CA VAL A 196 9.99 7.18 7.59
C VAL A 196 10.57 5.79 7.83
N PHE A 197 11.80 5.67 8.34
CA PHE A 197 12.48 4.40 8.50
C PHE A 197 12.77 4.04 9.96
N SER A 198 12.98 2.75 10.20
CA SER A 198 13.45 2.17 11.46
C SER A 198 14.96 1.93 11.38
N ASP A 199 15.66 2.11 12.51
CA ASP A 199 17.05 1.69 12.66
C ASP A 199 17.22 0.17 12.76
N HIS A 200 16.13 -0.57 12.99
CA HIS A 200 16.16 -2.02 13.19
C HIS A 200 15.79 -2.81 11.93
N LEU A 201 14.60 -2.54 11.36
CA LEU A 201 14.10 -3.30 10.21
C LEU A 201 13.11 -2.47 9.40
N ASN A 202 13.33 -2.43 8.07
CA ASN A 202 12.45 -1.80 7.10
C ASN A 202 12.04 -2.84 6.05
N LEU A 203 10.77 -3.19 6.04
CA LEU A 203 10.19 -4.16 5.13
C LEU A 203 9.55 -3.42 3.95
N HIS A 204 10.12 -3.56 2.78
CA HIS A 204 9.57 -2.99 1.55
C HIS A 204 8.67 -4.04 0.90
N ALA A 205 7.36 -3.81 0.94
CA ALA A 205 6.34 -4.72 0.44
C ALA A 205 6.21 -4.63 -1.09
N ALA A 206 7.30 -4.93 -1.77
CA ALA A 206 7.41 -4.98 -3.22
C ALA A 206 8.11 -6.26 -3.65
N SER A 207 7.77 -6.76 -4.85
CA SER A 207 8.46 -7.91 -5.44
C SER A 207 9.93 -7.59 -5.70
N PRO A 208 10.89 -8.37 -5.19
CA PRO A 208 12.31 -8.19 -5.49
C PRO A 208 12.62 -8.45 -6.99
N SER A 209 11.84 -9.27 -7.68
CA SER A 209 11.95 -9.46 -9.13
C SER A 209 11.56 -8.23 -9.92
N PHE A 210 10.60 -7.46 -9.41
CA PHE A 210 10.13 -6.21 -10.03
C PHE A 210 10.90 -4.99 -9.54
N TRP A 211 11.20 -4.92 -8.25
CA TRP A 211 11.93 -3.81 -7.62
C TRP A 211 13.10 -4.33 -6.77
N PRO A 212 14.21 -4.72 -7.40
CA PRO A 212 15.38 -5.20 -6.67
C PRO A 212 15.94 -4.10 -5.75
N PRO A 213 16.48 -4.45 -4.57
CA PRO A 213 17.15 -3.50 -3.69
C PRO A 213 18.35 -2.87 -4.38
N ALA A 214 18.68 -1.61 -4.04
CA ALA A 214 19.92 -1.04 -4.50
C ALA A 214 21.13 -1.72 -3.80
N PRO A 215 22.28 -1.92 -4.49
CA PRO A 215 23.41 -2.66 -3.95
C PRO A 215 24.05 -2.02 -2.70
N ASP A 216 23.77 -0.73 -2.46
CA ASP A 216 24.32 0.04 -1.34
C ASP A 216 23.32 0.28 -0.21
N TRP A 217 22.15 -0.37 -0.24
CA TRP A 217 21.24 -0.31 0.89
C TRP A 217 21.77 -1.08 2.10
N ALA A 218 21.49 -0.54 3.29
CA ALA A 218 21.83 -1.23 4.53
C ALA A 218 21.01 -2.52 4.69
N GLU A 219 21.52 -3.50 5.42
CA GLU A 219 20.86 -4.78 5.70
C GLU A 219 19.54 -4.63 6.46
N THR A 220 19.32 -3.48 7.09
CA THR A 220 18.06 -3.11 7.71
C THR A 220 16.92 -2.91 6.71
N HIS A 221 17.24 -2.75 5.40
CA HIS A 221 16.24 -2.64 4.33
C HIS A 221 16.07 -3.98 3.61
N CYS A 222 14.86 -4.54 3.65
CA CYS A 222 14.50 -5.81 3.04
C CYS A 222 13.35 -5.64 2.07
N VAL A 223 13.59 -5.84 0.77
CA VAL A 223 12.51 -5.99 -0.22
C VAL A 223 11.93 -7.39 -0.06
N CYS A 224 10.82 -7.50 0.66
CA CYS A 224 10.32 -8.79 1.13
C CYS A 224 9.39 -9.49 0.13
N GLY A 225 8.78 -8.77 -0.80
CA GLY A 225 7.71 -9.26 -1.64
C GLY A 225 6.37 -8.60 -1.31
N GLU A 226 5.36 -8.81 -2.16
CA GLU A 226 4.01 -8.30 -1.92
C GLU A 226 3.41 -8.94 -0.65
N LEU A 227 2.76 -8.13 0.19
CA LEU A 227 1.95 -8.60 1.31
C LEU A 227 0.52 -8.87 0.81
N ALA A 228 0.35 -10.03 0.22
CA ALA A 228 -0.91 -10.42 -0.40
C ALA A 228 -1.88 -11.03 0.61
N MET A 229 -3.16 -10.65 0.51
CA MET A 229 -4.23 -11.34 1.25
C MET A 229 -4.28 -12.82 0.88
N PRO A 230 -4.59 -13.70 1.84
CA PRO A 230 -4.88 -15.10 1.53
C PRO A 230 -6.05 -15.24 0.55
N ASP A 231 -5.97 -16.20 -0.37
CA ASP A 231 -6.98 -16.38 -1.42
C ASP A 231 -8.36 -16.79 -0.87
N ASP A 232 -8.38 -17.40 0.31
CA ASP A 232 -9.59 -17.84 1.04
C ASP A 232 -10.20 -16.75 1.95
N ALA A 233 -9.54 -15.59 2.09
CA ALA A 233 -9.99 -14.53 2.99
C ALA A 233 -11.29 -13.85 2.57
N GLU A 234 -11.61 -13.86 1.28
CA GLU A 234 -12.82 -13.21 0.74
C GLU A 234 -13.52 -14.15 -0.25
N PRO A 235 -14.60 -14.82 0.18
CA PRO A 235 -15.39 -15.65 -0.71
C PRO A 235 -15.95 -14.83 -1.88
N TRP A 236 -15.78 -15.31 -3.11
CA TRP A 236 -16.33 -14.70 -4.30
C TRP A 236 -16.61 -15.76 -5.35
N ALA A 237 -17.75 -15.68 -5.98
CA ALA A 237 -18.15 -16.53 -7.10
C ALA A 237 -18.48 -15.68 -8.32
N LEU A 238 -18.12 -16.14 -9.50
CA LEU A 238 -18.54 -15.54 -10.75
C LEU A 238 -20.08 -15.59 -10.86
N SER A 239 -20.71 -14.44 -11.06
CA SER A 239 -22.13 -14.40 -11.41
C SER A 239 -22.37 -15.05 -12.78
N SER A 240 -23.60 -15.50 -13.02
CA SER A 240 -23.98 -16.03 -14.33
C SER A 240 -23.84 -14.99 -15.43
N ALA A 241 -24.18 -13.72 -15.14
CA ALA A 241 -24.07 -12.60 -16.08
C ALA A 241 -22.63 -12.30 -16.47
N LEU A 242 -21.72 -12.24 -15.50
CA LEU A 242 -20.28 -12.01 -15.76
C LEU A 242 -19.65 -13.21 -16.49
N ARG A 243 -20.05 -14.44 -16.14
CA ARG A 243 -19.61 -15.65 -16.82
C ARG A 243 -20.04 -15.67 -18.28
N SER A 244 -21.30 -15.33 -18.57
CA SER A 244 -21.82 -15.21 -19.94
C SER A 244 -21.01 -14.17 -20.71
N PHE A 245 -20.85 -12.99 -20.15
CA PHE A 245 -20.04 -11.92 -20.76
C PHE A 245 -18.63 -12.40 -21.08
N LEU A 246 -17.92 -13.07 -20.18
CA LEU A 246 -16.56 -13.54 -20.42
C LEU A 246 -16.46 -14.58 -21.55
N ASN A 247 -17.48 -15.43 -21.70
CA ASN A 247 -17.52 -16.51 -22.71
C ASN A 247 -17.93 -16.05 -24.11
N GLU A 248 -18.53 -14.88 -24.27
CA GLU A 248 -19.11 -14.41 -25.55
C GLU A 248 -18.09 -13.78 -26.52
N GLY A 249 -16.82 -13.65 -26.14
CA GLY A 249 -15.84 -13.03 -27.04
C GLY A 249 -14.42 -13.01 -26.47
N PRO A 250 -13.53 -12.22 -27.07
CA PRO A 250 -12.13 -12.14 -26.62
C PRO A 250 -12.04 -11.60 -25.19
N PRO A 251 -10.97 -11.96 -24.44
CA PRO A 251 -10.78 -11.51 -23.06
C PRO A 251 -10.87 -9.97 -22.96
N PRO A 252 -11.65 -9.43 -22.00
CA PRO A 252 -11.83 -7.99 -21.83
C PRO A 252 -10.61 -7.32 -21.18
N VAL A 253 -10.55 -5.99 -21.22
CA VAL A 253 -9.65 -5.18 -20.40
C VAL A 253 -10.30 -4.90 -19.06
N LEU A 254 -9.59 -5.10 -17.94
CA LEU A 254 -10.05 -4.71 -16.60
C LEU A 254 -9.69 -3.25 -16.32
N LEU A 255 -10.67 -2.41 -15.97
CA LEU A 255 -10.48 -1.01 -15.62
C LEU A 255 -10.91 -0.77 -14.17
N SER A 256 -10.02 -0.19 -13.34
CA SER A 256 -10.34 0.15 -11.95
C SER A 256 -9.43 1.28 -11.43
N LEU A 257 -10.00 2.27 -10.79
CA LEU A 257 -9.25 3.33 -10.10
C LEU A 257 -9.06 3.05 -8.60
N GLY A 258 -9.59 1.92 -8.10
CA GLY A 258 -9.48 1.51 -6.72
C GLY A 258 -10.06 2.54 -5.75
N SER A 259 -9.39 2.75 -4.60
CA SER A 259 -9.82 3.73 -3.60
C SER A 259 -9.80 5.19 -4.09
N TRP A 260 -9.08 5.50 -5.15
CA TRP A 260 -9.00 6.86 -5.73
C TRP A 260 -10.24 7.28 -6.50
N GLU A 261 -11.12 6.36 -6.82
CA GLU A 261 -12.41 6.66 -7.45
C GLU A 261 -13.23 7.66 -6.63
N HIS A 262 -13.21 7.55 -5.31
CA HIS A 262 -13.90 8.50 -4.41
C HIS A 262 -13.38 9.95 -4.54
N ILE A 263 -12.09 10.12 -4.85
CA ILE A 263 -11.46 11.43 -4.99
C ILE A 263 -11.82 12.10 -6.31
N VAL A 264 -11.91 11.31 -7.39
CA VAL A 264 -12.19 11.86 -8.74
C VAL A 264 -13.67 11.81 -9.13
N GLN A 265 -14.50 11.24 -8.25
CA GLN A 265 -15.95 11.18 -8.40
C GLN A 265 -16.41 10.72 -9.81
N ASP A 266 -17.40 11.38 -10.38
CA ASP A 266 -17.99 11.03 -11.70
C ASP A 266 -16.95 11.07 -12.82
N ARG A 267 -16.02 12.03 -12.78
CA ARG A 267 -14.97 12.15 -13.80
C ARG A 267 -14.14 10.87 -13.98
N GLY A 268 -13.92 10.11 -12.88
CA GLY A 268 -13.17 8.86 -12.94
C GLY A 268 -13.92 7.79 -13.72
N LEU A 269 -15.17 7.55 -13.34
CA LEU A 269 -16.02 6.56 -14.00
C LEU A 269 -16.31 6.94 -15.45
N ASP A 270 -16.66 8.21 -15.72
CA ASP A 270 -16.93 8.72 -17.06
C ASP A 270 -15.71 8.54 -17.97
N LEU A 271 -14.51 8.86 -17.47
CA LEU A 271 -13.28 8.63 -18.22
C LEU A 271 -13.10 7.15 -18.57
N LEU A 272 -13.28 6.23 -17.61
CA LEU A 272 -13.12 4.80 -17.86
C LEU A 272 -14.13 4.28 -18.88
N LEU A 273 -15.41 4.62 -18.74
CA LEU A 273 -16.47 4.20 -19.67
C LEU A 273 -16.29 4.79 -21.07
N ALA A 274 -15.97 6.08 -21.16
CA ALA A 274 -15.70 6.73 -22.44
C ALA A 274 -14.42 6.17 -23.10
N SER A 275 -13.38 5.84 -22.33
CA SER A 275 -12.15 5.22 -22.85
C SER A 275 -12.40 3.79 -23.34
N ALA A 276 -13.22 3.01 -22.64
CA ALA A 276 -13.62 1.69 -23.10
C ALA A 276 -14.31 1.79 -24.49
N ARG A 277 -15.31 2.69 -24.63
CA ARG A 277 -15.96 2.96 -25.92
C ARG A 277 -14.98 3.42 -27.00
N ALA A 278 -14.12 4.40 -26.68
CA ALA A 278 -13.13 4.94 -27.63
C ALA A 278 -12.08 3.92 -28.06
N SER A 279 -11.82 2.90 -27.23
CA SER A 279 -10.90 1.81 -27.57
C SER A 279 -11.50 0.80 -28.55
N GLY A 280 -12.82 0.63 -28.56
CA GLY A 280 -13.49 -0.47 -29.26
C GLY A 280 -13.21 -1.86 -28.68
N LEU A 281 -12.61 -1.94 -27.49
CA LEU A 281 -12.28 -3.20 -26.81
C LEU A 281 -13.38 -3.57 -25.83
N ARG A 282 -13.55 -4.88 -25.62
CA ARG A 282 -14.36 -5.38 -24.51
C ARG A 282 -13.73 -4.98 -23.18
N ALA A 283 -14.56 -4.56 -22.23
CA ALA A 283 -14.08 -4.00 -20.99
C ALA A 283 -14.90 -4.49 -19.79
N ILE A 284 -14.22 -4.67 -18.65
CA ILE A 284 -14.86 -4.78 -17.34
C ILE A 284 -14.46 -3.55 -16.54
N VAL A 285 -15.45 -2.76 -16.11
CA VAL A 285 -15.24 -1.58 -15.26
C VAL A 285 -15.68 -1.90 -13.84
N GLN A 286 -14.72 -1.99 -12.93
CA GLN A 286 -15.02 -2.14 -11.51
C GLN A 286 -15.13 -0.78 -10.86
N THR A 287 -16.29 -0.50 -10.24
CA THR A 287 -16.62 0.78 -9.61
C THR A 287 -17.51 0.62 -8.39
N LYS A 288 -17.22 1.35 -7.32
CA LYS A 288 -18.08 1.45 -6.12
C LYS A 288 -19.30 2.35 -6.32
N ARG A 289 -19.48 2.91 -7.52
CA ARG A 289 -20.61 3.78 -7.88
C ARG A 289 -21.80 3.00 -8.48
N SER A 290 -21.68 1.71 -8.61
CA SER A 290 -22.75 0.80 -8.98
C SER A 290 -22.91 -0.23 -7.88
N ASP A 291 -24.12 -0.45 -7.42
CA ASP A 291 -24.45 -1.50 -6.44
C ASP A 291 -24.82 -2.82 -7.11
N VAL A 292 -24.95 -2.81 -8.43
CA VAL A 292 -25.38 -3.96 -9.23
C VAL A 292 -24.46 -4.15 -10.45
N GLU A 293 -24.44 -5.37 -10.95
CA GLU A 293 -23.79 -5.69 -12.22
C GLU A 293 -24.64 -5.19 -13.38
N VAL A 294 -24.02 -4.47 -14.31
CA VAL A 294 -24.72 -3.90 -15.49
C VAL A 294 -23.89 -4.16 -16.75
N ARG A 295 -24.52 -4.70 -17.78
CA ARG A 295 -23.92 -4.80 -19.11
C ARG A 295 -24.38 -3.66 -20.01
N GLN A 296 -23.43 -2.97 -20.63
CA GLN A 296 -23.65 -1.90 -21.62
C GLN A 296 -22.86 -2.24 -22.89
N GLY A 297 -23.48 -3.02 -23.79
CA GLY A 297 -22.81 -3.50 -25.02
C GLY A 297 -21.55 -4.34 -24.70
N GLU A 298 -20.39 -3.86 -25.13
CA GLU A 298 -19.09 -4.50 -24.91
C GLU A 298 -18.44 -4.14 -23.58
N THR A 299 -19.15 -3.41 -22.69
CA THR A 299 -18.68 -3.06 -21.35
C THR A 299 -19.56 -3.73 -20.30
N PHE A 300 -18.88 -4.38 -19.33
CA PHE A 300 -19.53 -4.95 -18.14
C PHE A 300 -19.09 -4.14 -16.92
N ILE A 301 -20.03 -3.60 -16.19
CA ILE A 301 -19.82 -2.80 -14.97
C ILE A 301 -20.13 -3.70 -13.79
N LEU A 302 -19.23 -3.76 -12.81
CA LEU A 302 -19.45 -4.51 -11.59
C LEU A 302 -18.99 -3.72 -10.35
N PRO A 303 -19.72 -3.86 -9.22
CA PRO A 303 -19.41 -3.12 -8.00
C PRO A 303 -18.10 -3.57 -7.36
N TRP A 304 -17.86 -4.89 -7.31
CA TRP A 304 -16.69 -5.46 -6.69
C TRP A 304 -16.36 -6.87 -7.18
N ALA A 305 -15.08 -7.16 -7.33
CA ALA A 305 -14.53 -8.50 -7.47
C ALA A 305 -13.09 -8.53 -6.94
N PRO A 306 -12.61 -9.66 -6.42
CA PRO A 306 -11.20 -9.79 -6.07
C PRO A 306 -10.36 -9.73 -7.34
N HIS A 307 -9.58 -8.67 -7.51
CA HIS A 307 -8.77 -8.43 -8.70
C HIS A 307 -7.88 -9.63 -9.06
N ARG A 308 -7.35 -10.35 -8.05
CA ARG A 308 -6.53 -11.55 -8.26
C ARG A 308 -7.26 -12.67 -8.98
N ARG A 309 -8.58 -12.80 -8.78
CA ARG A 309 -9.41 -13.80 -9.46
C ARG A 309 -9.92 -13.30 -10.81
N LEU A 310 -10.13 -11.99 -10.96
CA LEU A 310 -10.68 -11.40 -12.18
C LEU A 310 -9.61 -11.13 -13.24
N ALA A 311 -8.43 -10.60 -12.86
CA ALA A 311 -7.39 -10.22 -13.80
C ALA A 311 -6.86 -11.36 -14.70
N PRO A 312 -6.72 -12.61 -14.24
CA PRO A 312 -6.34 -13.72 -15.11
C PRO A 312 -7.29 -13.93 -16.32
N MET A 313 -8.57 -13.57 -16.16
CA MET A 313 -9.60 -13.68 -17.21
C MET A 313 -9.59 -12.50 -18.20
N CYS A 314 -8.74 -11.50 -17.97
CA CYS A 314 -8.62 -10.29 -18.77
C CYS A 314 -7.36 -10.32 -19.66
N CYS A 315 -7.33 -9.50 -20.71
CA CYS A 315 -6.14 -9.39 -21.58
C CYS A 315 -5.15 -8.30 -21.10
N ALA A 316 -5.63 -7.28 -20.38
CA ALA A 316 -4.83 -6.19 -19.85
C ALA A 316 -5.54 -5.55 -18.64
N VAL A 317 -4.81 -4.71 -17.90
CA VAL A 317 -5.36 -3.98 -16.75
C VAL A 317 -5.11 -2.47 -16.91
N VAL A 318 -6.14 -1.66 -16.70
CA VAL A 318 -6.04 -0.20 -16.56
C VAL A 318 -6.27 0.16 -15.10
N HIS A 319 -5.30 0.82 -14.45
CA HIS A 319 -5.39 1.12 -13.03
C HIS A 319 -4.66 2.42 -12.64
N HIS A 320 -4.89 2.87 -11.40
CA HIS A 320 -4.32 4.12 -10.89
C HIS A 320 -2.83 4.04 -10.48
N GLY A 321 -2.24 2.85 -10.37
CA GLY A 321 -0.83 2.69 -10.00
C GLY A 321 -0.58 2.44 -8.51
N GLY A 322 -1.57 1.99 -7.75
CA GLY A 322 -1.33 1.48 -6.39
C GLY A 322 -0.46 0.23 -6.40
N ALA A 323 0.36 0.05 -5.36
CA ALA A 323 1.30 -1.07 -5.22
C ALA A 323 0.61 -2.44 -5.40
N GLY A 324 -0.48 -2.70 -4.68
CA GLY A 324 -1.20 -3.97 -4.74
C GLY A 324 -1.77 -4.28 -6.14
N THR A 325 -2.37 -3.27 -6.81
CA THR A 325 -2.93 -3.48 -8.15
C THR A 325 -1.83 -3.68 -9.20
N THR A 326 -0.68 -3.02 -9.03
CA THR A 326 0.48 -3.23 -9.91
C THR A 326 1.03 -4.65 -9.76
N HIS A 327 1.20 -5.15 -8.53
CA HIS A 327 1.61 -6.53 -8.27
C HIS A 327 0.60 -7.54 -8.81
N MET A 328 -0.69 -7.28 -8.61
CA MET A 328 -1.76 -8.14 -9.11
C MET A 328 -1.70 -8.28 -10.62
N ALA A 329 -1.55 -7.18 -11.37
CA ALA A 329 -1.44 -7.22 -12.83
C ALA A 329 -0.21 -8.01 -13.28
N LEU A 330 0.95 -7.78 -12.65
CA LEU A 330 2.21 -8.50 -12.94
C LEU A 330 2.10 -9.99 -12.61
N ARG A 331 1.54 -10.36 -11.44
CA ARG A 331 1.34 -11.78 -11.07
C ARG A 331 0.36 -12.50 -12.00
N ALA A 332 -0.64 -11.78 -12.51
CA ALA A 332 -1.56 -12.33 -13.51
C ALA A 332 -0.94 -12.43 -14.91
N GLY A 333 0.29 -11.96 -15.12
CA GLY A 333 0.96 -11.93 -16.42
C GLY A 333 0.29 -10.97 -17.40
N LYS A 334 -0.37 -9.92 -16.91
CA LYS A 334 -1.14 -8.98 -17.74
C LYS A 334 -0.39 -7.65 -17.91
N PRO A 335 -0.21 -7.18 -19.15
CA PRO A 335 0.31 -5.85 -19.38
C PRO A 335 -0.66 -4.80 -18.85
N ALA A 336 -0.15 -3.67 -18.36
CA ALA A 336 -1.01 -2.67 -17.76
C ALA A 336 -0.81 -1.26 -18.33
N LEU A 337 -1.91 -0.49 -18.34
CA LEU A 337 -1.92 0.95 -18.52
C LEU A 337 -2.16 1.63 -17.17
N VAL A 338 -1.19 2.43 -16.72
CA VAL A 338 -1.30 3.11 -15.43
C VAL A 338 -1.71 4.57 -15.61
N LEU A 339 -2.73 5.01 -14.84
CA LEU A 339 -3.24 6.38 -14.83
C LEU A 339 -2.97 7.01 -13.44
N PRO A 340 -1.72 7.39 -13.11
CA PRO A 340 -1.35 7.87 -11.79
C PRO A 340 -1.90 9.27 -11.50
N PHE A 341 -2.35 9.49 -10.24
CA PHE A 341 -2.82 10.76 -9.69
C PHE A 341 -1.73 11.50 -8.94
N ILE A 342 -0.93 10.76 -8.14
CA ILE A 342 0.08 11.30 -7.22
C ILE A 342 1.48 10.73 -7.50
N LEU A 343 2.46 11.26 -6.77
CA LEU A 343 3.87 10.94 -6.99
C LEU A 343 4.18 9.46 -6.76
N GLU A 344 3.67 8.86 -5.69
CA GLU A 344 3.84 7.45 -5.38
C GLU A 344 3.39 6.53 -6.53
N GLN A 345 2.15 6.72 -6.98
CA GLN A 345 1.59 5.95 -8.10
C GLN A 345 2.38 6.15 -9.40
N ARG A 346 2.94 7.38 -9.58
CA ARG A 346 3.81 7.66 -10.72
C ARG A 346 5.14 6.90 -10.64
N MET A 347 5.68 6.65 -9.45
CA MET A 347 6.88 5.82 -9.28
C MET A 347 6.61 4.39 -9.72
N TRP A 348 5.50 3.79 -9.29
CA TRP A 348 5.04 2.47 -9.75
C TRP A 348 4.83 2.43 -11.28
N ALA A 349 4.16 3.44 -11.83
CA ALA A 349 3.89 3.57 -13.25
C ALA A 349 5.18 3.63 -14.10
N LYS A 350 6.14 4.46 -13.68
CA LYS A 350 7.45 4.56 -14.34
C LYS A 350 8.24 3.26 -14.24
N ARG A 351 8.22 2.61 -13.08
CA ARG A 351 8.90 1.33 -12.90
C ARG A 351 8.31 0.27 -13.82
N LEU A 352 6.97 0.16 -13.91
CA LEU A 352 6.27 -0.73 -14.81
C LEU A 352 6.66 -0.49 -16.29
N ALA A 353 6.67 0.76 -16.71
CA ALA A 353 7.08 1.11 -18.07
C ALA A 353 8.55 0.78 -18.35
N ARG A 354 9.47 1.04 -17.40
CA ARG A 354 10.89 0.70 -17.52
C ARG A 354 11.14 -0.81 -17.61
N CYS A 355 10.36 -1.62 -16.90
CA CYS A 355 10.46 -3.07 -17.02
C CYS A 355 9.79 -3.64 -18.27
N GLY A 356 9.14 -2.78 -19.08
CA GLY A 356 8.52 -3.18 -20.35
C GLY A 356 7.21 -3.95 -20.21
N ALA A 357 6.54 -3.92 -19.05
CA ALA A 357 5.28 -4.63 -18.82
C ALA A 357 4.04 -3.71 -18.90
N GLY A 358 4.21 -2.45 -19.32
CA GLY A 358 3.07 -1.54 -19.44
C GLY A 358 3.41 -0.16 -19.97
N ARG A 359 2.38 0.69 -19.95
CA ARG A 359 2.43 2.10 -20.32
C ARG A 359 1.81 2.94 -19.21
N TRP A 360 2.04 4.24 -19.26
CA TRP A 360 1.37 5.15 -18.32
C TRP A 360 1.06 6.51 -18.95
N LEU A 361 0.02 7.13 -18.42
CA LEU A 361 -0.40 8.48 -18.73
C LEU A 361 -0.92 9.13 -17.46
N SER A 362 -0.45 10.34 -17.09
CA SER A 362 -1.01 11.03 -15.92
C SER A 362 -2.52 11.17 -16.06
N PHE A 363 -3.27 10.81 -14.99
CA PHE A 363 -4.72 10.94 -14.96
C PHE A 363 -5.18 12.37 -15.31
N TRP A 364 -4.46 13.37 -14.84
CA TRP A 364 -4.77 14.78 -15.07
C TRP A 364 -4.64 15.23 -16.54
N LYS A 365 -3.93 14.43 -17.37
CA LYS A 365 -3.74 14.61 -18.82
C LYS A 365 -4.52 13.59 -19.65
N ALA A 366 -5.32 12.74 -19.00
CA ALA A 366 -6.07 11.69 -19.67
C ALA A 366 -7.33 12.27 -20.35
N THR A 367 -7.54 11.86 -21.60
CA THR A 367 -8.79 11.99 -22.34
C THR A 367 -9.23 10.61 -22.80
N PRO A 368 -10.53 10.39 -23.08
CA PRO A 368 -11.02 9.10 -23.55
C PRO A 368 -10.28 8.57 -24.78
N GLU A 369 -9.97 9.42 -25.74
CA GLU A 369 -9.29 9.08 -26.98
C GLU A 369 -7.83 8.64 -26.72
N ARG A 370 -7.11 9.38 -25.88
CA ARG A 370 -5.71 9.06 -25.51
C ARG A 370 -5.63 7.76 -24.71
N VAL A 371 -6.51 7.57 -23.74
CA VAL A 371 -6.58 6.34 -22.94
C VAL A 371 -6.99 5.17 -23.82
N GLY A 372 -8.01 5.32 -24.67
CA GLY A 372 -8.44 4.30 -25.63
C GLY A 372 -7.35 3.90 -26.62
N ALA A 373 -6.59 4.87 -27.14
CA ALA A 373 -5.44 4.59 -28.00
C ALA A 373 -4.35 3.79 -27.29
N LEU A 374 -4.00 4.18 -26.05
CA LEU A 374 -3.02 3.45 -25.23
C LEU A 374 -3.52 2.06 -24.82
N MET A 375 -4.82 1.90 -24.56
CA MET A 375 -5.42 0.58 -24.31
C MET A 375 -5.21 -0.35 -25.51
N ARG A 376 -5.49 0.13 -26.74
CA ARG A 376 -5.23 -0.66 -27.96
C ARG A 376 -3.75 -1.01 -28.11
N GLU A 377 -2.83 -0.07 -27.87
CA GLU A 377 -1.39 -0.31 -27.89
C GLU A 377 -1.00 -1.40 -26.89
N VAL A 378 -1.44 -1.30 -25.62
CA VAL A 378 -1.12 -2.27 -24.57
C VAL A 378 -1.65 -3.65 -24.90
N VAL A 379 -2.87 -3.77 -25.43
CA VAL A 379 -3.50 -5.05 -25.77
C VAL A 379 -2.85 -5.69 -27.00
N SER A 380 -2.50 -4.90 -28.03
CA SER A 380 -1.91 -5.43 -29.27
C SER A 380 -0.41 -5.73 -29.16
N SER A 381 0.28 -5.17 -28.17
CA SER A 381 1.74 -5.33 -28.03
C SER A 381 2.13 -6.70 -27.51
N VAL A 382 2.66 -7.55 -28.39
CA VAL A 382 3.23 -8.85 -28.03
C VAL A 382 4.37 -8.68 -27.02
N ALA A 383 5.25 -7.69 -27.22
CA ALA A 383 6.40 -7.45 -26.34
C ALA A 383 5.99 -7.10 -24.89
N LEU A 384 4.93 -6.29 -24.69
CA LEU A 384 4.42 -5.96 -23.37
C LEU A 384 3.82 -7.21 -22.67
N ARG A 385 3.05 -8.01 -23.42
CA ARG A 385 2.46 -9.26 -22.93
C ARG A 385 3.53 -10.26 -22.49
N GLU A 386 4.47 -10.60 -23.38
CA GLU A 386 5.56 -11.50 -23.04
C GLU A 386 6.39 -11.03 -21.83
N ARG A 387 6.59 -9.72 -21.72
CA ARG A 387 7.32 -9.18 -20.58
C ARG A 387 6.53 -9.32 -19.28
N ALA A 388 5.21 -9.08 -19.31
CA ALA A 388 4.34 -9.29 -18.16
C ALA A 388 4.29 -10.77 -17.75
N GLU A 389 4.23 -11.69 -18.70
CA GLU A 389 4.27 -13.16 -18.46
C GLU A 389 5.61 -13.61 -17.85
N ARG A 390 6.74 -13.10 -18.35
CA ARG A 390 8.06 -13.34 -17.74
C ARG A 390 8.13 -12.81 -16.30
N MET A 391 7.54 -11.64 -16.04
CA MET A 391 7.47 -11.11 -14.67
C MET A 391 6.63 -12.00 -13.77
N ALA A 392 5.48 -12.47 -14.23
CA ALA A 392 4.63 -13.40 -13.46
C ALA A 392 5.41 -14.68 -13.09
N SER A 393 6.13 -15.26 -14.05
CA SER A 393 6.98 -16.45 -13.81
C SER A 393 8.07 -16.19 -12.76
N SER A 394 8.68 -14.99 -12.76
CA SER A 394 9.69 -14.61 -11.77
C SER A 394 9.10 -14.42 -10.36
N MET A 395 7.84 -14.04 -10.29
CA MET A 395 7.14 -13.74 -9.02
C MET A 395 6.41 -14.95 -8.43
N VAL A 396 6.32 -16.09 -9.13
CA VAL A 396 5.47 -17.21 -8.74
C VAL A 396 5.81 -17.80 -7.36
N ASN A 397 7.10 -17.84 -7.00
CA ASN A 397 7.59 -18.38 -5.73
C ASN A 397 7.82 -17.29 -4.65
N GLU A 398 7.46 -16.05 -4.91
CA GLU A 398 7.62 -14.99 -3.92
C GLU A 398 6.56 -15.09 -2.82
N ASP A 399 6.99 -15.24 -1.57
CA ASP A 399 6.17 -15.25 -0.37
C ASP A 399 6.55 -14.05 0.51
N GLY A 400 6.06 -12.86 0.15
CA GLY A 400 6.42 -11.61 0.83
C GLY A 400 6.05 -11.60 2.31
N ALA A 401 4.87 -12.08 2.64
CA ALA A 401 4.42 -12.14 4.03
C ALA A 401 5.25 -13.15 4.85
N GLY A 402 5.65 -14.29 4.26
CA GLY A 402 6.53 -15.24 4.94
C GLY A 402 7.94 -14.70 5.15
N VAL A 403 8.50 -13.96 4.18
CA VAL A 403 9.78 -13.26 4.36
C VAL A 403 9.66 -12.25 5.50
N ALA A 404 8.61 -11.44 5.52
CA ALA A 404 8.38 -10.45 6.58
C ALA A 404 8.30 -11.11 7.97
N VAL A 405 7.56 -12.22 8.11
CA VAL A 405 7.47 -12.97 9.38
C VAL A 405 8.84 -13.43 9.84
N ARG A 406 9.65 -14.09 8.99
CA ARG A 406 11.01 -14.54 9.35
C ARG A 406 11.91 -13.38 9.79
N ARG A 407 11.83 -12.21 9.14
CA ARG A 407 12.60 -11.03 9.53
C ARG A 407 12.16 -10.47 10.89
N LEU A 408 10.87 -10.50 11.19
CA LEU A 408 10.35 -10.12 12.50
C LEU A 408 10.74 -11.11 13.61
N GLU A 409 10.80 -12.40 13.32
CA GLU A 409 11.31 -13.41 14.26
C GLU A 409 12.77 -13.15 14.64
N VAL A 410 13.61 -12.83 13.65
CA VAL A 410 15.03 -12.47 13.89
C VAL A 410 15.12 -11.19 14.74
N LEU A 411 14.32 -10.17 14.44
CA LEU A 411 14.31 -8.92 15.21
C LEU A 411 13.88 -9.16 16.68
N ALA A 412 12.82 -9.95 16.90
CA ALA A 412 12.34 -10.27 18.23
C ALA A 412 13.39 -11.07 19.04
N ALA A 413 14.06 -12.05 18.41
CA ALA A 413 15.09 -12.86 19.05
C ALA A 413 16.33 -12.02 19.44
N ALA A 414 16.79 -11.11 18.57
CA ALA A 414 17.90 -10.23 18.86
C ALA A 414 17.65 -9.30 20.06
N SER A 415 16.41 -8.87 20.23
CA SER A 415 16.00 -7.99 21.32
C SER A 415 15.90 -8.71 22.68
N THR A 416 15.63 -9.99 22.69
CA THR A 416 15.61 -10.81 23.93
C THR A 416 17.02 -11.20 24.39
N ALA A 417 17.99 -11.21 23.49
CA ALA A 417 19.37 -11.55 23.78
C ALA A 417 20.21 -10.36 24.31
N SER A 418 19.69 -9.13 24.24
CA SER A 418 20.39 -7.93 24.74
C SER A 418 20.25 -7.79 26.27
N PRO A 419 21.34 -7.52 27.04
CA PRO A 419 21.30 -7.45 28.52
C PRO A 419 20.39 -6.36 29.11
N ASP A 420 19.95 -5.39 28.30
CA ASP A 420 19.06 -4.29 28.70
C ASP A 420 17.56 -4.60 28.52
N SER A 421 17.17 -5.86 28.29
CA SER A 421 15.76 -6.25 28.15
C SER A 421 15.04 -6.17 29.51
N LYS A 422 13.91 -5.41 29.55
CA LYS A 422 13.05 -5.24 30.73
C LYS A 422 12.57 -6.58 31.31
N PRO A 423 12.50 -6.70 32.67
CA PRO A 423 11.78 -7.81 33.28
C PRO A 423 10.29 -7.77 32.88
N ARG A 424 9.76 -8.90 32.45
CA ARG A 424 8.35 -9.06 32.12
C ARG A 424 7.50 -8.81 33.38
N PRO A 425 6.38 -8.07 33.30
CA PRO A 425 5.44 -8.03 34.41
C PRO A 425 4.87 -9.45 34.60
N THR A 426 5.18 -10.05 35.74
CA THR A 426 4.55 -11.29 36.23
C THR A 426 3.08 -10.96 36.51
N THR A 427 2.15 -11.46 35.70
CA THR A 427 0.73 -11.55 36.06
C THR A 427 0.60 -12.49 37.23
N SER A 428 0.61 -11.97 38.45
CA SER A 428 0.15 -12.70 39.63
C SER A 428 -1.37 -12.85 39.50
N MET A 429 -1.82 -14.02 39.09
CA MET A 429 -3.18 -14.47 39.36
C MET A 429 -3.34 -14.54 40.88
N GLY A 430 -3.88 -13.48 41.46
CA GLY A 430 -4.36 -13.49 42.85
C GLY A 430 -5.58 -14.38 42.95
N GLU A 431 -5.40 -15.57 43.42
CA GLU A 431 -6.47 -16.36 44.03
C GLU A 431 -7.13 -15.54 45.15
N ARG A 432 -8.34 -15.09 44.97
CA ARG A 432 -9.23 -14.76 46.08
C ARG A 432 -10.10 -15.99 46.36
N ARG A 433 -9.66 -16.81 47.33
CA ARG A 433 -10.56 -17.63 48.10
C ARG A 433 -11.11 -16.77 49.24
N SER A 434 -12.35 -16.73 49.38
CA SER A 434 -13.29 -16.78 50.50
C SER A 434 -14.54 -15.97 50.20
#